data_0d695abbd83b34d1a0bc2342544020a2
#
_entry.id   0d695abbd83b34d1a0bc2342544020a2
#
_cell.length_a   1.000
_cell.length_b   1.000
_cell.length_c   1.000
_cell.angle_alpha   90.00
_cell.angle_beta   90.00
_cell.angle_gamma   90.00
#
_symmetry.space_group_name_H-M   'P 1'
#
loop_
_entity.id
_entity.type
_entity.pdbx_description
1 polymer ?
#
loop_
_entity_poly.entity_id
_entity_poly.type
_entity_poly.pdbx_seq_one_letter_code
_entity_poly.pdbx_strand_id
1 'polypeptide(L)'
;MNLNNIKPKEILPGFYGKIIHGEKMSWILWDIKKGSKLPEHRHVNEQIMYVIEGELEFTLNGKASICGPGSVIVIPSNQAHSGISRTSCQILDVFSPVREEYK
;
A
#
# COMPACT_ATOMS: atom_id res chain seq x y z
N MET A 1 -13.16 -7.56 16.53
CA MET A 1 -12.33 -6.43 16.05
C MET A 1 -13.14 -5.60 15.09
N ASN A 2 -13.09 -4.30 15.22
CA ASN A 2 -13.76 -3.39 14.30
C ASN A 2 -12.76 -2.37 13.78
N LEU A 3 -12.66 -2.25 12.47
CA LEU A 3 -11.72 -1.34 11.81
C LEU A 3 -11.89 0.12 12.23
N ASN A 4 -13.14 0.53 12.52
CA ASN A 4 -13.43 1.89 12.96
C ASN A 4 -12.80 2.23 14.32
N ASN A 5 -12.43 1.23 15.11
CA ASN A 5 -11.79 1.40 16.41
C ASN A 5 -10.26 1.38 16.34
N ILE A 6 -9.70 1.18 15.15
CA ILE A 6 -8.27 1.17 14.93
C ILE A 6 -7.84 2.57 14.51
N LYS A 7 -6.89 3.15 15.25
CA LYS A 7 -6.35 4.46 14.90
C LYS A 7 -5.36 4.33 13.74
N PRO A 8 -5.45 5.18 12.70
CA PRO A 8 -4.44 5.20 11.65
C PRO A 8 -3.09 5.59 12.22
N LYS A 9 -2.04 5.00 11.67
CA LYS A 9 -0.65 5.30 12.01
C LYS A 9 0.05 5.85 10.78
N GLU A 10 0.70 7.00 10.91
CA GLU A 10 1.50 7.55 9.82
C GLU A 10 2.81 6.79 9.72
N ILE A 11 2.97 6.03 8.64
CA ILE A 11 4.15 5.18 8.40
C ILE A 11 5.21 5.94 7.59
N LEU A 12 4.76 6.68 6.61
CA LEU A 12 5.57 7.60 5.79
C LEU A 12 4.80 8.91 5.67
N PRO A 13 5.46 10.03 5.34
CA PRO A 13 4.74 11.30 5.18
C PRO A 13 3.54 11.17 4.24
N GLY A 14 2.36 11.40 4.77
CA GLY A 14 1.09 11.33 4.06
C GLY A 14 0.46 9.94 3.95
N PHE A 15 1.11 8.88 4.43
CA PHE A 15 0.62 7.51 4.40
C PHE A 15 0.10 7.09 5.76
N TYR A 16 -1.21 7.08 5.94
CA TYR A 16 -1.87 6.71 7.19
C TYR A 16 -2.49 5.34 7.06
N GLY A 17 -1.97 4.37 7.79
CA GLY A 17 -2.39 2.97 7.68
C GLY A 17 -3.09 2.45 8.92
N LYS A 18 -4.18 1.72 8.71
CA LYS A 18 -4.77 0.84 9.72
C LYS A 18 -4.25 -0.55 9.45
N ILE A 19 -3.43 -1.06 10.37
CA ILE A 19 -2.62 -2.26 10.15
C ILE A 19 -3.13 -3.41 11.00
N ILE A 20 -3.36 -4.54 10.35
CA ILE A 20 -3.77 -5.78 11.01
C ILE A 20 -2.78 -6.87 10.60
N HIS A 21 -2.18 -7.51 11.60
CA HIS A 21 -1.29 -8.64 11.38
C HIS A 21 -1.99 -9.94 11.74
N GLY A 22 -1.99 -10.87 10.80
CA GLY A 22 -2.29 -12.26 11.07
C GLY A 22 -1.00 -13.03 11.40
N GLU A 23 -1.06 -14.33 11.43
CA GLU A 23 0.12 -15.18 11.62
C GLU A 23 1.04 -15.16 10.40
N LYS A 24 0.45 -15.20 9.20
CA LYS A 24 1.20 -15.36 7.94
C LYS A 24 0.99 -14.21 6.96
N MET A 25 0.26 -13.18 7.34
CA MET A 25 -0.06 -12.06 6.45
C MET A 25 -0.28 -10.77 7.22
N SER A 26 -0.11 -9.67 6.52
CA SER A 26 -0.48 -8.34 7.00
C SER A 26 -1.50 -7.73 6.05
N TRP A 27 -2.47 -7.03 6.62
CA TRP A 27 -3.56 -6.37 5.92
C TRP A 27 -3.55 -4.90 6.32
N ILE A 28 -3.48 -3.99 5.35
CA ILE A 28 -3.36 -2.56 5.63
C ILE A 28 -4.35 -1.79 4.79
N LEU A 29 -5.18 -1.00 5.45
CA LEU A 29 -6.01 -0.01 4.77
C LEU A 29 -5.35 1.35 4.89
N TRP A 30 -4.95 1.90 3.76
CA TRP A 30 -4.26 3.18 3.66
C TRP A 30 -5.20 4.31 3.30
N ASP A 31 -5.06 5.44 4.02
CA ASP A 31 -5.48 6.75 3.55
C ASP A 31 -4.22 7.52 3.19
N ILE A 32 -4.11 7.91 1.93
CA ILE A 32 -2.90 8.54 1.39
C ILE A 32 -3.25 9.95 0.92
N LYS A 33 -2.52 10.93 1.42
CA LYS A 33 -2.73 12.33 1.04
C LYS A 33 -2.21 12.61 -0.37
N LYS A 34 -2.88 13.50 -1.09
CA LYS A 34 -2.44 13.96 -2.41
C LYS A 34 -0.97 14.39 -2.38
N GLY A 35 -0.21 13.96 -3.37
CA GLY A 35 1.21 14.32 -3.54
C GLY A 35 2.18 13.50 -2.71
N SER A 36 1.69 12.54 -1.92
CA SER A 36 2.56 11.66 -1.13
C SER A 36 3.34 10.71 -2.03
N LYS A 37 4.60 10.49 -1.67
CA LYS A 37 5.51 9.65 -2.46
C LYS A 37 5.93 8.42 -1.66
N LEU A 38 5.81 7.26 -2.29
CA LEU A 38 6.42 6.03 -1.83
C LEU A 38 7.72 5.88 -2.62
N PRO A 39 8.90 6.03 -1.98
CA PRO A 39 10.17 5.84 -2.67
C PRO A 39 10.32 4.43 -3.20
N GLU A 40 11.11 4.27 -4.26
CA GLU A 40 11.39 2.95 -4.79
C GLU A 40 12.00 2.04 -3.72
N HIS A 41 11.40 0.86 -3.56
CA HIS A 41 11.86 -0.13 -2.60
C HIS A 41 11.46 -1.53 -3.08
N ARG A 42 11.97 -2.53 -2.41
CA ARG A 42 11.59 -3.93 -2.60
C ARG A 42 11.54 -4.62 -1.25
N HIS A 43 10.79 -5.68 -1.16
CA HIS A 43 10.67 -6.47 0.06
C HIS A 43 10.40 -7.93 -0.30
N VAL A 44 10.73 -8.82 0.64
CA VAL A 44 10.52 -10.26 0.46
C VAL A 44 9.05 -10.63 0.36
N ASN A 45 8.17 -9.82 0.96
CA ASN A 45 6.73 -10.08 0.95
C ASN A 45 6.16 -9.99 -0.46
N GLU A 46 5.35 -10.97 -0.82
CA GLU A 46 4.41 -10.80 -1.93
C GLU A 46 3.32 -9.84 -1.49
N GLN A 47 2.83 -9.02 -2.42
CA GLN A 47 1.82 -8.00 -2.11
C GLN A 47 0.73 -8.00 -3.17
N ILE A 48 -0.51 -7.82 -2.72
CA ILE A 48 -1.63 -7.51 -3.63
C ILE A 48 -2.15 -6.14 -3.20
N MET A 49 -2.17 -5.21 -4.15
CA MET A 49 -2.64 -3.85 -3.95
C MET A 49 -3.98 -3.66 -4.68
N TYR A 50 -4.95 -3.09 -3.97
CA TYR A 50 -6.24 -2.75 -4.53
C TYR A 50 -6.54 -1.27 -4.28
N VAL A 51 -6.77 -0.50 -5.35
CA VAL A 51 -7.14 0.91 -5.26
C VAL A 51 -8.65 1.02 -5.08
N ILE A 52 -9.07 1.54 -3.94
CA ILE A 52 -10.50 1.74 -3.60
C ILE A 52 -10.97 3.09 -4.16
N GLU A 53 -10.20 4.14 -3.88
CA GLU A 53 -10.48 5.51 -4.31
C GLU A 53 -9.19 6.20 -4.73
N GLY A 54 -9.33 7.19 -5.60
CA GLY A 54 -8.24 8.06 -5.99
C GLY A 54 -7.43 7.52 -7.16
N GLU A 55 -6.33 8.21 -7.44
CA GLU A 55 -5.48 7.93 -8.59
C GLU A 55 -4.04 7.85 -8.12
N LEU A 56 -3.44 6.69 -8.32
CA LEU A 56 -2.05 6.40 -7.95
C LEU A 56 -1.21 6.18 -9.19
N GLU A 57 -0.15 6.95 -9.35
CA GLU A 57 0.88 6.66 -10.35
C GLU A 57 1.82 5.62 -9.75
N PHE A 58 1.81 4.41 -10.29
CA PHE A 58 2.54 3.29 -9.75
C PHE A 58 3.58 2.77 -10.72
N THR A 59 4.80 2.54 -10.24
CA THR A 59 5.90 2.02 -11.05
C THR A 59 6.33 0.67 -10.51
N LEU A 60 6.26 -0.35 -11.37
CA LEU A 60 6.71 -1.71 -11.03
C LEU A 60 7.80 -2.11 -12.02
N ASN A 61 8.98 -2.42 -11.50
CA ASN A 61 10.16 -2.77 -12.31
C ASN A 61 10.43 -1.75 -13.44
N GLY A 62 10.36 -0.47 -13.10
CA GLY A 62 10.60 0.62 -14.07
C GLY A 62 9.43 0.92 -15.00
N LYS A 63 8.31 0.20 -14.89
CA LYS A 63 7.15 0.40 -15.75
C LYS A 63 6.07 1.15 -14.99
N ALA A 64 5.81 2.39 -15.40
CA ALA A 64 4.81 3.26 -14.77
C ALA A 64 3.41 3.03 -15.36
N SER A 65 2.40 3.12 -14.50
CA SER A 65 1.00 3.09 -14.90
C SER A 65 0.18 3.94 -13.93
N ILE A 66 -0.99 4.42 -14.40
CA ILE A 66 -1.94 5.13 -13.56
C ILE A 66 -3.00 4.13 -13.10
N CYS A 67 -3.12 3.98 -11.78
CA CYS A 67 -4.07 3.06 -11.16
C CYS A 67 -5.21 3.85 -10.53
N GLY A 68 -6.40 3.69 -11.08
CA GLY A 68 -7.64 4.28 -10.56
C GLY A 68 -8.45 3.27 -9.76
N PRO A 69 -9.65 3.67 -9.31
CA PRO A 69 -10.53 2.80 -8.52
C PRO A 69 -10.82 1.48 -9.23
N GLY A 70 -10.70 0.38 -8.49
CA GLY A 70 -10.88 -0.97 -9.02
C GLY A 70 -9.60 -1.63 -9.53
N SER A 71 -8.50 -0.88 -9.65
CA SER A 71 -7.21 -1.46 -10.08
C SER A 71 -6.69 -2.44 -9.03
N VAL A 72 -6.25 -3.61 -9.49
CA VAL A 72 -5.59 -4.61 -8.65
C VAL A 72 -4.23 -4.90 -9.25
N ILE A 73 -3.19 -4.84 -8.43
CA ILE A 73 -1.81 -5.13 -8.85
C ILE A 73 -1.22 -6.19 -7.94
N VAL A 74 -0.67 -7.25 -8.55
CA VAL A 74 0.13 -8.24 -7.84
C VAL A 74 1.59 -7.82 -7.93
N ILE A 75 2.22 -7.64 -6.77
CA ILE A 75 3.64 -7.27 -6.67
C ILE A 75 4.39 -8.50 -6.17
N PRO A 76 5.15 -9.18 -7.05
CA PRO A 76 5.91 -10.36 -6.64
C PRO A 76 6.99 -10.02 -5.64
N SER A 77 7.44 -11.03 -4.89
CA SER A 77 8.55 -10.91 -3.94
C SER A 77 9.78 -10.26 -4.60
N ASN A 78 10.37 -9.29 -3.90
CA ASN A 78 11.62 -8.61 -4.29
C ASN A 78 11.57 -7.81 -5.60
N GLN A 79 10.38 -7.46 -6.07
CA GLN A 79 10.25 -6.60 -7.26
C GLN A 79 10.22 -5.13 -6.85
N ALA A 80 11.10 -4.32 -7.47
CA ALA A 80 11.20 -2.90 -7.18
C ALA A 80 9.91 -2.17 -7.56
N HIS A 81 9.39 -1.33 -6.67
CA HIS A 81 8.20 -0.55 -6.93
C HIS A 81 8.21 0.78 -6.17
N SER A 82 7.44 1.72 -6.69
CA SER A 82 7.29 3.07 -6.14
C SER A 82 5.92 3.61 -6.50
N GLY A 83 5.53 4.72 -5.89
CA GLY A 83 4.25 5.34 -6.19
C GLY A 83 4.18 6.81 -5.82
N ILE A 84 3.27 7.52 -6.48
CA ILE A 84 2.93 8.91 -6.18
C ILE A 84 1.42 9.02 -6.22
N SER A 85 0.81 9.51 -5.14
CA SER A 85 -0.63 9.76 -5.10
C SER A 85 -0.93 11.07 -5.85
N ARG A 86 -1.58 10.97 -6.99
CA ARG A 86 -1.96 12.14 -7.80
C ARG A 86 -3.16 12.87 -7.19
N THR A 87 -4.00 12.14 -6.49
CA THR A 87 -5.09 12.63 -5.67
C THR A 87 -4.98 11.98 -4.30
N SER A 88 -5.86 12.36 -3.37
CA SER A 88 -6.03 11.56 -2.16
C SER A 88 -6.48 10.16 -2.56
N CYS A 89 -5.92 9.13 -1.93
CA CYS A 89 -6.20 7.74 -2.26
C CYS A 89 -6.63 6.95 -1.02
N GLN A 90 -7.46 5.94 -1.26
CA GLN A 90 -7.69 4.87 -0.30
C GLN A 90 -7.30 3.56 -0.96
N ILE A 91 -6.38 2.83 -0.33
CA ILE A 91 -5.76 1.63 -0.91
C ILE A 91 -5.74 0.53 0.14
N LEU A 92 -6.06 -0.68 -0.30
CA LEU A 92 -5.92 -1.88 0.50
C LEU A 92 -4.70 -2.67 0.02
N ASP A 93 -3.79 -2.96 0.94
CA ASP A 93 -2.63 -3.82 0.69
C ASP A 93 -2.71 -5.09 1.53
N VAL A 94 -2.39 -6.21 0.92
CA VAL A 94 -2.22 -7.50 1.60
C VAL A 94 -0.81 -8.00 1.33
N PHE A 95 -0.10 -8.38 2.38
CA PHE A 95 1.28 -8.87 2.31
C PHE A 95 1.39 -10.27 2.89
N SER A 96 2.20 -11.10 2.29
CA SER A 96 2.59 -12.40 2.85
C SER A 96 4.08 -12.66 2.57
N PRO A 97 4.87 -13.05 3.57
CA PRO A 97 4.55 -13.16 4.99
C PRO A 97 4.28 -11.80 5.66
N VAL A 98 4.10 -11.82 6.97
CA VAL A 98 3.83 -10.62 7.77
C VAL A 98 4.87 -9.52 7.53
N ARG A 99 4.42 -8.28 7.40
CA ARG A 99 5.30 -7.10 7.28
C ARG A 99 5.88 -6.75 8.66
N GLU A 100 7.03 -7.31 8.98
CA GLU A 100 7.70 -7.11 10.27
C GLU A 100 7.99 -5.63 10.56
N GLU A 101 8.30 -4.84 9.54
CA GLU A 101 8.60 -3.42 9.68
C GLU A 101 7.41 -2.61 10.21
N TYR A 102 6.20 -3.14 10.08
CA TYR A 102 4.98 -2.43 10.51
C TYR A 102 4.46 -2.91 11.87
N LYS A 103 5.18 -3.78 12.52
CA LYS A 103 4.84 -4.23 13.88
C LYS A 103 5.25 -3.21 14.94
#